data_b86872323116f21ee203138b189d04e3
#
_entry.id   b86872323116f21ee203138b189d04e3
#
_cell.length_a   1.000
_cell.length_b   1.000
_cell.length_c   1.000
_cell.angle_alpha   90.00
_cell.angle_beta   90.00
_cell.angle_gamma   90.00
#
_symmetry.space_group_name_H-M   'P 1'
#
loop_
_entity.id
_entity.type
_entity.pdbx_description
1 polymer ?
#
loop_
_entity_poly.entity_id
_entity_poly.type
_entity_poly.pdbx_seq_one_letter_code
_entity_poly.pdbx_strand_id
1 'polypeptide(L)'
;HMAWLIAGAERLVYNAMQAVDSEAFRVGDRLDDVLGEQAASQYLLELLRLSSLLLRQQQPLSLVADEARLLLGRMLRQRSFEFDLLAEHAAYIHALAEGLCQALESPGDAEQTQAQVLRAKNWERQADHLLMDARQRAEQRERWRPVVDCLGKADDVADALEEATFMHSLTLTPP
;
A
#
# COMPACT_ATOMS: atom_id res chain seq x y z
N HIS A 1 33.37 -2.26 1.36
CA HIS A 1 33.37 -3.74 1.31
C HIS A 1 33.82 -4.37 2.63
N MET A 2 34.98 -3.97 3.17
CA MET A 2 35.50 -4.48 4.47
C MET A 2 34.52 -4.22 5.62
N ALA A 3 33.96 -2.99 5.76
CA ALA A 3 33.00 -2.67 6.82
C ALA A 3 31.75 -3.57 6.78
N TRP A 4 31.28 -3.91 5.58
CA TRP A 4 30.16 -4.82 5.38
C TRP A 4 30.43 -6.23 5.89
N LEU A 5 31.60 -6.78 5.55
CA LEU A 5 32.02 -8.11 6.01
C LEU A 5 32.20 -8.18 7.53
N ILE A 6 32.78 -7.14 8.14
CA ILE A 6 32.95 -7.02 9.59
C ILE A 6 31.61 -6.95 10.32
N ALA A 7 30.63 -6.21 9.75
CA ALA A 7 29.30 -6.08 10.32
C ALA A 7 28.41 -7.32 10.18
N GLY A 8 28.90 -8.39 9.51
CA GLY A 8 28.17 -9.66 9.38
C GLY A 8 27.46 -9.83 8.04
N ALA A 9 27.65 -8.91 7.09
CA ALA A 9 27.17 -9.00 5.71
C ALA A 9 25.66 -9.38 5.60
N GLU A 10 25.34 -10.38 4.80
CA GLU A 10 23.98 -10.87 4.58
C GLU A 10 23.28 -11.34 5.88
N ARG A 11 24.05 -11.88 6.82
CA ARG A 11 23.52 -12.34 8.11
C ARG A 11 22.97 -11.19 8.95
N LEU A 12 23.56 -10.01 8.84
CA LEU A 12 23.07 -8.79 9.49
C LEU A 12 21.67 -8.41 8.96
N VAL A 13 21.49 -8.45 7.64
CA VAL A 13 20.18 -8.14 6.99
C VAL A 13 19.15 -9.20 7.39
N TYR A 14 19.51 -10.48 7.30
CA TYR A 14 18.61 -11.58 7.68
C TYR A 14 18.15 -11.46 9.13
N ASN A 15 19.07 -11.21 10.06
CA ASN A 15 18.74 -11.04 11.47
C ASN A 15 17.84 -9.81 11.71
N ALA A 16 18.05 -8.71 10.95
CA ALA A 16 17.18 -7.56 11.01
C ALA A 16 15.76 -7.89 10.51
N MET A 17 15.63 -8.62 9.40
CA MET A 17 14.35 -9.07 8.86
C MET A 17 13.57 -9.91 9.87
N GLN A 18 14.22 -10.88 10.50
CA GLN A 18 13.58 -11.76 11.50
C GLN A 18 13.19 -11.02 12.79
N ALA A 19 13.96 -10.02 13.19
CA ALA A 19 13.72 -9.29 14.43
C ALA A 19 12.67 -8.18 14.33
N VAL A 20 12.46 -7.63 13.14
CA VAL A 20 11.52 -6.51 12.95
C VAL A 20 10.08 -7.00 12.81
N ASP A 21 9.86 -8.03 12.01
CA ASP A 21 8.54 -8.60 11.81
C ASP A 21 8.68 -10.02 11.22
N SER A 22 8.51 -11.03 12.08
CA SER A 22 8.58 -12.43 11.69
C SER A 22 7.41 -12.87 10.80
N GLU A 23 6.31 -12.12 10.78
CA GLU A 23 5.18 -12.39 9.88
C GLU A 23 5.37 -11.70 8.52
N ALA A 24 6.03 -10.54 8.50
CA ALA A 24 6.35 -9.85 7.25
C ALA A 24 7.41 -10.58 6.42
N PHE A 25 8.33 -11.29 7.09
CA PHE A 25 9.44 -12.00 6.46
C PHE A 25 9.37 -13.50 6.75
N ARG A 26 9.18 -14.32 5.73
CA ARG A 26 9.28 -15.78 5.84
C ARG A 26 10.71 -16.24 5.60
N VAL A 27 11.03 -17.44 6.08
CA VAL A 27 12.32 -18.09 5.76
C VAL A 27 12.40 -18.28 4.25
N GLY A 28 13.41 -17.69 3.63
CA GLY A 28 13.62 -17.72 2.19
C GLY A 28 13.13 -16.48 1.43
N ASP A 29 12.38 -15.59 2.07
CA ASP A 29 12.00 -14.31 1.46
C ASP A 29 13.24 -13.44 1.23
N ARG A 30 13.29 -12.81 0.07
CA ARG A 30 14.31 -11.82 -0.24
C ARG A 30 13.83 -10.44 0.24
N LEU A 31 14.78 -9.57 0.56
CA LEU A 31 14.50 -8.21 1.00
C LEU A 31 13.71 -7.41 -0.06
N ASP A 32 14.05 -7.61 -1.33
CA ASP A 32 13.39 -6.97 -2.47
C ASP A 32 11.96 -7.48 -2.73
N ASP A 33 11.65 -8.74 -2.38
CA ASP A 33 10.28 -9.27 -2.46
C ASP A 33 9.35 -8.57 -1.46
N VAL A 34 9.89 -8.17 -0.30
CA VAL A 34 9.11 -7.51 0.76
C VAL A 34 9.10 -6.00 0.61
N LEU A 35 10.25 -5.37 0.39
CA LEU A 35 10.36 -3.91 0.26
C LEU A 35 10.15 -3.40 -1.17
N GLY A 36 10.32 -4.26 -2.18
CA GLY A 36 10.51 -3.86 -3.57
C GLY A 36 11.95 -3.45 -3.85
N GLU A 37 12.34 -3.54 -5.09
CA GLU A 37 13.73 -3.38 -5.54
C GLU A 37 14.35 -2.03 -5.15
N GLN A 38 13.61 -0.94 -5.35
CA GLN A 38 14.09 0.40 -5.07
C GLN A 38 14.31 0.64 -3.57
N ALA A 39 13.34 0.28 -2.73
CA ALA A 39 13.45 0.46 -1.28
C ALA A 39 14.47 -0.50 -0.66
N ALA A 40 14.59 -1.74 -1.16
CA ALA A 40 15.63 -2.67 -0.76
C ALA A 40 17.03 -2.14 -1.07
N SER A 41 17.22 -1.59 -2.28
CA SER A 41 18.48 -0.96 -2.69
C SER A 41 18.82 0.25 -1.81
N GLN A 42 17.85 1.08 -1.51
CA GLN A 42 18.01 2.23 -0.60
C GLN A 42 18.39 1.77 0.82
N TYR A 43 17.69 0.77 1.36
CA TYR A 43 18.00 0.19 2.67
C TYR A 43 19.45 -0.29 2.74
N LEU A 44 19.88 -1.09 1.75
CA LEU A 44 21.25 -1.63 1.71
C LEU A 44 22.30 -0.49 1.62
N LEU A 45 22.03 0.53 0.83
CA LEU A 45 22.92 1.69 0.69
C LEU A 45 23.07 2.47 2.00
N GLU A 46 21.96 2.73 2.67
CA GLU A 46 21.95 3.42 3.97
C GLU A 46 22.63 2.58 5.05
N LEU A 47 22.36 1.27 5.08
CA LEU A 47 22.99 0.34 6.02
C LEU A 47 24.53 0.27 5.81
N LEU A 48 24.99 0.25 4.56
CA LEU A 48 26.41 0.29 4.24
C LEU A 48 27.09 1.58 4.71
N ARG A 49 26.43 2.72 4.51
CA ARG A 49 26.91 4.03 4.96
C ARG A 49 27.01 4.08 6.49
N LEU A 50 25.94 3.64 7.17
CA LEU A 50 25.86 3.61 8.62
C LEU A 50 26.90 2.67 9.22
N SER A 51 27.05 1.44 8.70
CA SER A 51 28.07 0.48 9.12
C SER A 51 29.48 1.06 8.99
N SER A 52 29.76 1.73 7.88
CA SER A 52 31.05 2.38 7.65
C SER A 52 31.32 3.50 8.65
N LEU A 53 30.31 4.32 8.96
CA LEU A 53 30.40 5.41 9.92
C LEU A 53 30.66 4.90 11.33
N LEU A 54 29.84 3.96 11.81
CA LEU A 54 29.93 3.42 13.17
C LEU A 54 31.24 2.68 13.39
N LEU A 55 31.72 1.91 12.42
CA LEU A 55 33.02 1.22 12.53
C LEU A 55 34.20 2.19 12.54
N ARG A 56 34.12 3.28 11.78
CA ARG A 56 35.16 4.34 11.85
C ARG A 56 35.17 5.05 13.20
N GLN A 57 34.02 5.16 13.85
CA GLN A 57 33.88 5.71 15.20
C GLN A 57 34.18 4.69 16.31
N GLN A 58 34.64 3.49 15.96
CA GLN A 58 34.92 2.39 16.89
C GLN A 58 33.72 1.99 17.75
N GLN A 59 32.51 2.16 17.22
CA GLN A 59 31.28 1.77 17.89
C GLN A 59 31.12 0.22 17.88
N PRO A 60 30.43 -0.35 18.88
CA PRO A 60 30.25 -1.80 18.97
C PRO A 60 29.38 -2.30 17.81
N LEU A 61 29.66 -3.53 17.34
CA LEU A 61 28.92 -4.17 16.24
C LEU A 61 27.43 -4.37 16.56
N SER A 62 27.08 -4.51 17.85
CA SER A 62 25.68 -4.59 18.28
C SER A 62 24.89 -3.35 17.88
N LEU A 63 25.49 -2.17 17.92
CA LEU A 63 24.86 -0.94 17.51
C LEU A 63 24.53 -0.92 16.02
N VAL A 64 25.39 -1.50 15.17
CA VAL A 64 25.11 -1.67 13.73
C VAL A 64 23.88 -2.56 13.51
N ALA A 65 23.75 -3.65 14.31
CA ALA A 65 22.60 -4.54 14.22
C ALA A 65 21.30 -3.86 14.68
N ASP A 66 21.35 -3.08 15.76
CA ASP A 66 20.18 -2.36 16.26
C ASP A 66 19.72 -1.26 15.27
N GLU A 67 20.65 -0.52 14.71
CA GLU A 67 20.36 0.48 13.68
C GLU A 67 19.81 -0.17 12.38
N ALA A 68 20.31 -1.34 11.99
CA ALA A 68 19.78 -2.08 10.86
C ALA A 68 18.30 -2.44 11.07
N ARG A 69 17.92 -2.87 12.28
CA ARG A 69 16.53 -3.17 12.65
C ARG A 69 15.66 -1.92 12.64
N LEU A 70 16.13 -0.82 13.23
CA LEU A 70 15.39 0.44 13.29
C LEU A 70 15.15 1.02 11.89
N LEU A 71 16.16 0.97 11.02
CA LEU A 71 16.05 1.42 9.64
C LEU A 71 15.02 0.57 8.86
N LEU A 72 15.13 -0.75 8.96
CA LEU A 72 14.18 -1.67 8.31
C LEU A 72 12.75 -1.45 8.82
N GLY A 73 12.57 -1.32 10.13
CA GLY A 73 11.27 -1.06 10.76
C GLY A 73 10.64 0.27 10.31
N ARG A 74 11.45 1.32 10.11
CA ARG A 74 10.97 2.60 9.54
C ARG A 74 10.50 2.42 8.11
N MET A 75 11.26 1.74 7.26
CA MET A 75 10.90 1.51 5.86
C MET A 75 9.66 0.65 5.70
N LEU A 76 9.51 -0.38 6.55
CA LEU A 76 8.31 -1.21 6.58
C LEU A 76 7.06 -0.43 7.00
N ARG A 77 7.16 0.43 8.03
CA ARG A 77 6.05 1.29 8.47
C ARG A 77 5.67 2.31 7.40
N GLN A 78 6.65 2.97 6.80
CA GLN A 78 6.42 3.92 5.72
C GLN A 78 5.71 3.24 4.56
N ARG A 79 6.11 2.02 4.21
CA ARG A 79 5.49 1.25 3.15
C ARG A 79 4.11 0.69 3.52
N SER A 80 3.89 0.30 4.78
CA SER A 80 2.57 -0.07 5.29
C SER A 80 1.59 1.11 5.22
N PHE A 81 2.08 2.32 5.47
CA PHE A 81 1.31 3.55 5.34
C PHE A 81 1.05 3.92 3.87
N GLU A 82 2.03 3.74 2.98
CA GLU A 82 1.89 3.93 1.53
C GLU A 82 0.91 2.94 0.87
N PHE A 83 0.63 1.81 1.53
CA PHE A 83 -0.23 0.74 1.05
C PHE A 83 -1.41 0.44 1.99
N ASP A 84 -1.98 1.45 2.62
CA ASP A 84 -3.27 1.27 3.28
C ASP A 84 -4.39 1.19 2.23
N LEU A 85 -4.40 0.07 1.50
CA LEU A 85 -5.37 -0.20 0.44
C LEU A 85 -6.82 -0.11 0.95
N LEU A 86 -7.04 -0.46 2.21
CA LEU A 86 -8.38 -0.37 2.82
C LEU A 86 -8.81 1.07 3.02
N ALA A 87 -7.91 1.95 3.51
CA ALA A 87 -8.24 3.36 3.70
C ALA A 87 -8.41 4.08 2.37
N GLU A 88 -7.56 3.78 1.38
CA GLU A 88 -7.66 4.36 0.05
C GLU A 88 -8.94 3.92 -0.66
N HIS A 89 -9.28 2.63 -0.61
CA HIS A 89 -10.53 2.10 -1.15
C HIS A 89 -11.76 2.73 -0.48
N ALA A 90 -11.76 2.85 0.86
CA ALA A 90 -12.82 3.50 1.61
C ALA A 90 -12.99 4.98 1.22
N ALA A 91 -11.91 5.68 0.88
CA ALA A 91 -11.97 7.06 0.39
C ALA A 91 -12.71 7.16 -0.96
N TYR A 92 -12.54 6.20 -1.88
CA TYR A 92 -13.30 6.17 -3.12
C TYR A 92 -14.78 5.87 -2.89
N ILE A 93 -15.12 4.92 -2.00
CA ILE A 93 -16.52 4.66 -1.62
C ILE A 93 -17.17 5.91 -1.03
N HIS A 94 -16.47 6.60 -0.13
CA HIS A 94 -16.97 7.84 0.46
C HIS A 94 -17.22 8.90 -0.62
N ALA A 95 -16.29 9.08 -1.56
CA ALA A 95 -16.45 10.03 -2.66
C ALA A 95 -17.63 9.68 -3.58
N LEU A 96 -17.84 8.39 -3.87
CA LEU A 96 -18.98 7.89 -4.63
C LEU A 96 -20.31 8.19 -3.91
N ALA A 97 -20.39 7.87 -2.61
CA ALA A 97 -21.59 8.10 -1.80
C ALA A 97 -21.91 9.60 -1.69
N GLU A 98 -20.92 10.43 -1.41
CA GLU A 98 -21.08 11.88 -1.32
C GLU A 98 -21.49 12.48 -2.67
N GLY A 99 -20.89 12.03 -3.78
CA GLY A 99 -21.27 12.47 -5.12
C GLY A 99 -22.70 12.12 -5.48
N LEU A 100 -23.18 10.92 -5.11
CA LEU A 100 -24.58 10.51 -5.30
C LEU A 100 -25.52 11.34 -4.43
N CYS A 101 -25.20 11.56 -3.16
CA CYS A 101 -26.02 12.42 -2.28
C CYS A 101 -26.15 13.84 -2.84
N GLN A 102 -25.06 14.44 -3.31
CA GLN A 102 -25.09 15.77 -3.94
C GLN A 102 -25.97 15.79 -5.18
N ALA A 103 -25.90 14.74 -6.02
CA ALA A 103 -26.73 14.62 -7.21
C ALA A 103 -28.24 14.55 -6.87
N LEU A 104 -28.59 13.83 -5.80
CA LEU A 104 -29.98 13.70 -5.34
C LEU A 104 -30.52 14.98 -4.71
N GLU A 105 -29.69 15.71 -3.94
CA GLU A 105 -30.08 16.94 -3.25
C GLU A 105 -30.19 18.13 -4.21
N SER A 106 -29.34 18.21 -5.22
CA SER A 106 -29.25 19.32 -6.15
C SER A 106 -29.04 18.79 -7.58
N PRO A 107 -30.13 18.36 -8.23
CA PRO A 107 -30.07 17.91 -9.61
C PRO A 107 -29.49 19.02 -10.51
N GLY A 108 -28.34 18.74 -11.11
CA GLY A 108 -27.66 19.63 -12.02
C GLY A 108 -28.31 19.66 -13.41
N ASP A 109 -27.76 20.49 -14.28
CA ASP A 109 -28.06 20.40 -15.70
C ASP A 109 -27.45 19.12 -16.34
N ALA A 110 -27.74 18.90 -17.61
CA ALA A 110 -27.30 17.70 -18.32
C ALA A 110 -25.76 17.55 -18.35
N GLU A 111 -25.03 18.67 -18.45
CA GLU A 111 -23.55 18.66 -18.46
C GLU A 111 -22.96 18.26 -17.09
N GLN A 112 -23.51 18.84 -16.02
CA GLN A 112 -23.12 18.51 -14.64
C GLN A 112 -23.45 17.06 -14.31
N THR A 113 -24.61 16.56 -14.72
CA THR A 113 -25.04 15.18 -14.54
C THR A 113 -24.10 14.22 -15.26
N GLN A 114 -23.74 14.51 -16.51
CA GLN A 114 -22.79 13.70 -17.26
C GLN A 114 -21.39 13.70 -16.62
N ALA A 115 -20.94 14.84 -16.13
CA ALA A 115 -19.67 14.96 -15.44
C ALA A 115 -19.63 14.16 -14.13
N GLN A 116 -20.75 14.06 -13.39
CA GLN A 116 -20.88 13.23 -12.19
C GLN A 116 -20.79 11.75 -12.53
N VAL A 117 -21.50 11.27 -13.55
CA VAL A 117 -21.40 9.86 -14.01
C VAL A 117 -19.98 9.49 -14.38
N LEU A 118 -19.28 10.34 -15.13
CA LEU A 118 -17.91 10.11 -15.52
C LEU A 118 -16.95 10.06 -14.31
N ARG A 119 -17.16 10.93 -13.30
CA ARG A 119 -16.37 10.88 -12.06
C ARG A 119 -16.63 9.61 -11.26
N ALA A 120 -17.91 9.25 -11.08
CA ALA A 120 -18.28 8.00 -10.39
C ALA A 120 -17.61 6.79 -11.03
N LYS A 121 -17.70 6.66 -12.33
CA LYS A 121 -17.04 5.60 -13.09
C LYS A 121 -15.51 5.59 -12.96
N ASN A 122 -14.88 6.76 -12.86
CA ASN A 122 -13.44 6.83 -12.65
C ASN A 122 -13.06 6.41 -11.23
N TRP A 123 -13.82 6.80 -10.20
CA TRP A 123 -13.56 6.41 -8.81
C TRP A 123 -13.78 4.91 -8.59
N GLU A 124 -14.84 4.33 -9.13
CA GLU A 124 -15.08 2.88 -9.10
C GLU A 124 -13.89 2.13 -9.73
N ARG A 125 -13.41 2.53 -10.90
CA ARG A 125 -12.23 1.90 -11.53
C ARG A 125 -10.97 2.00 -10.68
N GLN A 126 -10.78 3.10 -9.95
CA GLN A 126 -9.63 3.21 -9.05
C GLN A 126 -9.78 2.25 -7.85
N ALA A 127 -11.00 2.12 -7.30
CA ALA A 127 -11.29 1.16 -6.24
C ALA A 127 -11.03 -0.29 -6.71
N ASP A 128 -11.53 -0.68 -7.88
CA ASP A 128 -11.29 -2.00 -8.49
C ASP A 128 -9.78 -2.29 -8.69
N HIS A 129 -9.00 -1.30 -9.11
CA HIS A 129 -7.54 -1.45 -9.23
C HIS A 129 -6.89 -1.80 -7.87
N LEU A 130 -7.33 -1.19 -6.76
CA LEU A 130 -6.82 -1.52 -5.43
C LEU A 130 -7.16 -2.96 -5.02
N LEU A 131 -8.36 -3.43 -5.36
CA LEU A 131 -8.75 -4.83 -5.13
C LEU A 131 -7.90 -5.79 -5.98
N MET A 132 -7.63 -5.45 -7.25
CA MET A 132 -6.75 -6.25 -8.11
C MET A 132 -5.33 -6.32 -7.55
N ASP A 133 -4.78 -5.20 -7.08
CA ASP A 133 -3.47 -5.15 -6.42
C ASP A 133 -3.43 -6.03 -5.16
N ALA A 134 -4.49 -6.00 -4.35
CA ALA A 134 -4.60 -6.85 -3.17
C ALA A 134 -4.67 -8.33 -3.53
N ARG A 135 -5.42 -8.70 -4.57
CA ARG A 135 -5.51 -10.08 -5.08
C ARG A 135 -4.14 -10.59 -5.54
N GLN A 136 -3.41 -9.81 -6.31
CA GLN A 136 -2.06 -10.17 -6.76
C GLN A 136 -1.10 -10.39 -5.58
N ARG A 137 -1.20 -9.58 -4.52
CA ARG A 137 -0.41 -9.76 -3.30
C ARG A 137 -0.81 -11.01 -2.52
N ALA A 138 -2.11 -11.34 -2.50
CA ALA A 138 -2.61 -12.52 -1.83
C ALA A 138 -2.16 -13.84 -2.50
N GLU A 139 -1.91 -13.83 -3.80
CA GLU A 139 -1.31 -14.97 -4.52
C GLU A 139 0.08 -15.29 -3.99
N GLN A 140 0.86 -14.27 -3.63
CA GLN A 140 2.21 -14.41 -3.13
C GLN A 140 2.26 -14.61 -1.61
N ARG A 141 1.27 -14.04 -0.86
CA ARG A 141 1.27 -13.99 0.61
C ARG A 141 -0.13 -14.18 1.16
N GLU A 142 -0.35 -15.28 1.83
CA GLU A 142 -1.65 -15.69 2.40
C GLU A 142 -2.23 -14.65 3.39
N ARG A 143 -1.39 -13.90 4.08
CA ARG A 143 -1.81 -12.83 5.01
C ARG A 143 -2.66 -11.74 4.37
N TRP A 144 -2.63 -11.61 3.03
CA TRP A 144 -3.44 -10.65 2.29
C TRP A 144 -4.88 -11.11 2.03
N ARG A 145 -5.21 -12.40 2.25
CA ARG A 145 -6.56 -12.91 2.04
C ARG A 145 -7.63 -12.14 2.80
N PRO A 146 -7.48 -11.83 4.13
CA PRO A 146 -8.49 -11.04 4.83
C PRO A 146 -8.68 -9.64 4.26
N VAL A 147 -7.60 -9.03 3.75
CA VAL A 147 -7.66 -7.72 3.07
C VAL A 147 -8.45 -7.84 1.77
N VAL A 148 -8.18 -8.86 0.95
CA VAL A 148 -8.92 -9.14 -0.30
C VAL A 148 -10.39 -9.39 -0.01
N ASP A 149 -10.73 -10.19 1.01
CA ASP A 149 -12.11 -10.48 1.38
C ASP A 149 -12.86 -9.21 1.83
N CYS A 150 -12.19 -8.32 2.57
CA CYS A 150 -12.74 -7.04 2.98
C CYS A 150 -12.93 -6.10 1.79
N LEU A 151 -11.89 -5.94 0.96
CA LEU A 151 -11.95 -5.10 -0.24
C LEU A 151 -13.00 -5.59 -1.23
N GLY A 152 -13.14 -6.92 -1.44
CA GLY A 152 -14.14 -7.45 -2.35
C GLY A 152 -15.57 -7.08 -1.93
N LYS A 153 -15.88 -7.11 -0.63
CA LYS A 153 -17.19 -6.66 -0.13
C LYS A 153 -17.39 -5.15 -0.23
N ALA A 154 -16.30 -4.40 -0.06
CA ALA A 154 -16.33 -2.96 -0.19
C ALA A 154 -16.49 -2.53 -1.66
N ASP A 155 -15.92 -3.29 -2.57
CA ASP A 155 -16.02 -3.12 -4.01
C ASP A 155 -17.45 -3.31 -4.52
N ASP A 156 -18.17 -4.32 -4.02
CA ASP A 156 -19.62 -4.50 -4.27
C ASP A 156 -20.43 -3.22 -3.93
N VAL A 157 -19.98 -2.46 -2.91
CA VAL A 157 -20.61 -1.18 -2.55
C VAL A 157 -20.23 -0.07 -3.53
N ALA A 158 -18.99 -0.03 -3.99
CA ALA A 158 -18.53 0.95 -4.97
C ALA A 158 -19.29 0.78 -6.30
N ASP A 159 -19.43 -0.45 -6.78
CA ASP A 159 -20.22 -0.82 -7.96
C ASP A 159 -21.67 -0.35 -7.84
N ALA A 160 -22.31 -0.67 -6.71
CA ALA A 160 -23.71 -0.29 -6.48
C ALA A 160 -23.90 1.24 -6.45
N LEU A 161 -22.95 2.00 -5.92
CA LEU A 161 -22.99 3.47 -5.89
C LEU A 161 -22.77 4.08 -7.29
N GLU A 162 -21.85 3.50 -8.07
CA GLU A 162 -21.66 3.91 -9.48
C GLU A 162 -22.93 3.66 -10.29
N GLU A 163 -23.49 2.45 -10.20
CA GLU A 163 -24.74 2.09 -10.88
C GLU A 163 -25.90 3.00 -10.47
N ALA A 164 -26.05 3.28 -9.17
CA ALA A 164 -27.09 4.20 -8.67
C ALA A 164 -26.92 5.61 -9.23
N THR A 165 -25.67 6.11 -9.34
CA THR A 165 -25.37 7.41 -9.94
C THR A 165 -25.75 7.43 -11.42
N PHE A 166 -25.42 6.36 -12.15
CA PHE A 166 -25.80 6.22 -13.55
C PHE A 166 -27.32 6.15 -13.71
N MET A 167 -28.01 5.32 -12.93
CA MET A 167 -29.48 5.20 -12.99
C MET A 167 -30.18 6.52 -12.66
N HIS A 168 -29.68 7.26 -11.67
CA HIS A 168 -30.21 8.60 -11.36
C HIS A 168 -30.07 9.54 -12.57
N SER A 169 -28.97 9.50 -13.29
CA SER A 169 -28.78 10.34 -14.47
C SER A 169 -29.81 10.09 -15.56
N LEU A 170 -30.28 8.86 -15.72
CA LEU A 170 -31.32 8.49 -16.69
C LEU A 170 -32.69 9.08 -16.33
N THR A 171 -32.95 9.31 -15.04
CA THR A 171 -34.22 9.93 -14.60
C THR A 171 -34.30 11.43 -14.90
N LEU A 172 -33.14 12.07 -15.10
CA LEU A 172 -33.03 13.51 -15.36
C LEU A 172 -32.96 13.84 -16.86
N THR A 173 -32.66 12.87 -17.71
CA THR A 173 -32.67 13.03 -19.18
C THR A 173 -34.09 12.76 -19.70
N PRO A 174 -34.82 13.77 -20.24
CA PRO A 174 -36.09 13.50 -20.88
C PRO A 174 -35.92 12.60 -22.10
N PRO A 175 -36.91 11.76 -22.41
CA PRO A 175 -36.87 10.83 -23.55
C PRO A 175 -36.80 11.55 -24.90
#